data_6ec9e1ff9a3a0aec12a6ba617b914b97
#
_entry.id   6ec9e1ff9a3a0aec12a6ba617b914b97
#
_cell.length_a   1.000
_cell.length_b   1.000
_cell.length_c   1.000
_cell.angle_alpha   90.00
_cell.angle_beta   90.00
_cell.angle_gamma   90.00
#
_symmetry.space_group_name_H-M   'P 1'
#
loop_
_entity.id
_entity.type
_entity.pdbx_description
1 polymer ?
#
loop_
_entity_poly.entity_id
_entity_poly.type
_entity_poly.pdbx_seq_one_letter_code
_entity_poly.pdbx_strand_id
1 'polypeptide(L)'
;MKYEVVIGLEVHTELQTTTKIFCSCKTSFGADPNTNVCPVCLGLPGVLPVLNKKVLEYAVRAGLALNCEISRFSKFDRKNYYYPDLPKNFQTSQFDLPICEHGYLDVEVDGEVKRLRITRAHMEEDAGKLVHHGTSITDSDYSLVDYNRTGTPLLEIVSEPDMRSAKEAVAYMEKMRAILQYVGISDCRMEEGSLRCDANVSVRPVGQKELGTKTEIKNINSFKGVERAIEFSKKAAKSSRKQEHGTKKKASPSPCVLRKKQMITATSRNRTSSPSPSLMNTSKRSENLCRSCRMPEKRAI
;
A
#
# COMPACT_ATOMS: atom_id res chain seq x y z
N MET A 1 -13.60 -32.69 -0.11
CA MET A 1 -12.73 -31.84 0.73
C MET A 1 -13.40 -30.55 1.07
N LYS A 2 -13.32 -30.09 2.34
CA LYS A 2 -13.74 -28.73 2.73
C LYS A 2 -12.60 -27.77 2.48
N TYR A 3 -12.89 -26.57 2.00
CA TYR A 3 -11.93 -25.51 1.72
C TYR A 3 -12.20 -24.30 2.59
N GLU A 4 -11.13 -23.65 3.04
CA GLU A 4 -11.18 -22.36 3.72
C GLU A 4 -10.63 -21.25 2.82
N VAL A 5 -11.12 -20.06 3.01
CA VAL A 5 -10.61 -18.84 2.38
C VAL A 5 -9.59 -18.20 3.32
N VAL A 6 -8.51 -17.68 2.75
CA VAL A 6 -7.48 -16.94 3.48
C VAL A 6 -7.35 -15.58 2.83
N ILE A 7 -7.52 -14.53 3.62
CA ILE A 7 -7.61 -13.16 3.14
C ILE A 7 -6.62 -12.30 3.90
N GLY A 8 -5.83 -11.51 3.16
CA GLY A 8 -5.05 -10.39 3.65
C GLY A 8 -5.44 -9.11 2.92
N LEU A 9 -5.33 -7.97 3.57
CA LEU A 9 -5.64 -6.66 3.02
C LEU A 9 -4.41 -5.76 3.03
N GLU A 10 -4.26 -4.97 1.98
CA GLU A 10 -3.34 -3.84 1.90
C GLU A 10 -4.19 -2.58 1.84
N VAL A 11 -4.10 -1.75 2.88
CA VAL A 11 -4.91 -0.54 3.03
C VAL A 11 -4.03 0.67 2.88
N HIS A 12 -4.33 1.52 1.89
CA HIS A 12 -3.64 2.77 1.65
C HIS A 12 -4.49 3.93 2.13
N THR A 13 -3.95 4.80 2.94
CA THR A 13 -4.63 6.01 3.40
C THR A 13 -3.78 7.24 3.15
N GLU A 14 -4.37 8.27 2.51
CA GLU A 14 -3.74 9.58 2.37
C GLU A 14 -3.71 10.28 3.73
N LEU A 15 -2.54 10.83 4.09
CA LEU A 15 -2.38 11.57 5.33
C LEU A 15 -2.76 13.03 5.13
N GLN A 16 -3.60 13.57 6.00
CA GLN A 16 -4.09 14.95 5.96
C GLN A 16 -3.00 15.97 6.37
N THR A 17 -1.95 16.06 5.56
CA THR A 17 -0.93 17.09 5.73
C THR A 17 -1.20 18.25 4.77
N THR A 18 -0.76 19.44 5.13
CA THR A 18 -0.89 20.64 4.27
C THR A 18 -0.02 20.55 3.04
N THR A 19 1.11 19.81 3.14
CA THR A 19 2.10 19.70 2.07
C THR A 19 2.47 18.25 1.83
N LYS A 20 3.00 17.98 0.64
CA LYS A 20 3.46 16.67 0.21
C LYS A 20 4.57 16.10 1.10
N ILE A 21 4.87 14.80 0.92
CA ILE A 21 5.81 14.07 1.77
C ILE A 21 7.24 14.61 1.70
N PHE A 22 7.69 15.10 0.53
CA PHE A 22 9.08 15.52 0.30
C PHE A 22 9.23 16.95 -0.24
N CYS A 23 8.15 17.72 -0.35
CA CYS A 23 8.20 19.09 -0.83
C CYS A 23 7.08 19.97 -0.23
N SER A 24 7.09 21.26 -0.51
CA SER A 24 6.12 22.23 0.00
C SER A 24 4.85 22.39 -0.85
N CYS A 25 4.68 21.61 -1.94
CA CYS A 25 3.46 21.65 -2.72
C CYS A 25 2.26 21.23 -1.89
N LYS A 26 1.12 21.85 -2.13
CA LYS A 26 -0.14 21.57 -1.43
C LYS A 26 -0.66 20.18 -1.80
N THR A 27 -1.40 19.57 -0.87
CA THR A 27 -2.10 18.29 -1.05
C THR A 27 -3.60 18.48 -1.26
N SER A 28 -4.07 19.72 -1.51
CA SER A 28 -5.48 20.02 -1.66
C SER A 28 -6.11 19.30 -2.85
N PHE A 29 -7.25 18.65 -2.62
CA PHE A 29 -8.04 18.00 -3.65
C PHE A 29 -8.79 19.04 -4.51
N GLY A 30 -8.98 18.74 -5.80
CA GLY A 30 -9.80 19.56 -6.71
C GLY A 30 -9.12 20.79 -7.30
N ALA A 31 -7.80 20.95 -7.14
CA ALA A 31 -7.06 22.00 -7.85
C ALA A 31 -6.95 21.69 -9.35
N ASP A 32 -6.77 22.73 -10.18
CA ASP A 32 -6.55 22.57 -11.60
C ASP A 32 -5.36 21.63 -11.88
N PRO A 33 -5.43 20.77 -12.91
CA PRO A 33 -4.39 19.79 -13.19
C PRO A 33 -2.98 20.41 -13.28
N ASN A 34 -2.01 19.74 -12.67
CA ASN A 34 -0.60 20.12 -12.68
C ASN A 34 -0.27 21.51 -12.10
N THR A 35 -1.10 22.05 -11.21
CA THR A 35 -0.86 23.34 -10.51
C THR A 35 -0.14 23.17 -9.17
N ASN A 36 -0.25 22.00 -8.54
CA ASN A 36 0.42 21.65 -7.28
C ASN A 36 1.66 20.77 -7.52
N VAL A 37 2.57 21.23 -8.38
CA VAL A 37 3.79 20.51 -8.75
C VAL A 37 5.02 21.40 -8.62
N CYS A 38 6.17 20.79 -8.35
CA CYS A 38 7.46 21.46 -8.29
C CYS A 38 8.57 20.52 -8.78
N PRO A 39 9.80 21.02 -9.01
CA PRO A 39 10.91 20.18 -9.44
C PRO A 39 11.15 18.95 -8.56
N VAL A 40 10.89 19.03 -7.24
CA VAL A 40 11.09 17.91 -6.31
C VAL A 40 10.11 16.77 -6.56
N CYS A 41 8.80 17.05 -6.55
CA CYS A 41 7.79 16.00 -6.76
C CYS A 41 7.77 15.49 -8.22
N LEU A 42 8.24 16.29 -9.19
CA LEU A 42 8.45 15.86 -10.57
C LEU A 42 9.76 15.08 -10.76
N GLY A 43 10.65 15.05 -9.77
CA GLY A 43 11.90 14.31 -9.82
C GLY A 43 12.92 14.84 -10.81
N LEU A 44 12.97 16.17 -11.01
CA LEU A 44 13.93 16.77 -11.90
C LEU A 44 15.38 16.54 -11.41
N PRO A 45 16.38 16.49 -12.32
CA PRO A 45 17.76 16.27 -11.95
C PRO A 45 18.28 17.29 -10.91
N GLY A 46 18.99 16.80 -9.90
CA GLY A 46 19.61 17.63 -8.86
C GLY A 46 18.72 17.96 -7.65
N VAL A 47 17.44 17.57 -7.65
CA VAL A 47 16.57 17.80 -6.50
C VAL A 47 16.88 16.87 -5.34
N LEU A 48 16.76 17.39 -4.12
CA LEU A 48 16.94 16.62 -2.88
C LEU A 48 15.63 16.65 -2.07
N PRO A 49 15.00 15.49 -1.85
CA PRO A 49 13.78 15.41 -1.04
C PRO A 49 14.08 15.63 0.45
N VAL A 50 13.17 16.32 1.14
CA VAL A 50 13.22 16.52 2.60
C VAL A 50 11.90 16.02 3.20
N LEU A 51 12.00 15.07 4.13
CA LEU A 51 10.82 14.47 4.76
C LEU A 51 9.99 15.49 5.55
N ASN A 52 8.70 15.53 5.28
CA ASN A 52 7.74 16.30 6.03
C ASN A 52 7.57 15.69 7.44
N LYS A 53 7.95 16.46 8.48
CA LYS A 53 7.88 16.03 9.88
C LYS A 53 6.47 15.59 10.29
N LYS A 54 5.43 16.23 9.74
CA LYS A 54 4.03 15.91 10.08
C LYS A 54 3.61 14.53 9.57
N VAL A 55 4.17 14.08 8.44
CA VAL A 55 3.94 12.73 7.92
C VAL A 55 4.49 11.68 8.90
N LEU A 56 5.71 11.88 9.39
CA LEU A 56 6.29 10.99 10.40
C LEU A 56 5.44 10.97 11.69
N GLU A 57 5.01 12.14 12.17
CA GLU A 57 4.14 12.25 13.34
C GLU A 57 2.83 11.47 13.16
N TYR A 58 2.21 11.59 11.99
CA TYR A 58 0.96 10.90 11.68
C TYR A 58 1.16 9.38 11.55
N ALA A 59 2.25 8.94 10.92
CA ALA A 59 2.59 7.52 10.82
C ALA A 59 2.78 6.88 12.21
N VAL A 60 3.51 7.54 13.10
CA VAL A 60 3.69 7.08 14.49
C VAL A 60 2.37 7.06 15.26
N ARG A 61 1.54 8.10 15.10
CA ARG A 61 0.22 8.17 15.74
C ARG A 61 -0.70 7.03 15.28
N ALA A 62 -0.70 6.75 13.96
CA ALA A 62 -1.41 5.60 13.41
C ALA A 62 -0.90 4.28 14.00
N GLY A 63 0.41 4.07 13.98
CA GLY A 63 1.03 2.87 14.50
C GLY A 63 0.66 2.59 15.96
N LEU A 64 0.72 3.61 16.82
CA LEU A 64 0.30 3.48 18.22
C LEU A 64 -1.18 3.11 18.35
N ALA A 65 -2.07 3.73 17.56
CA ALA A 65 -3.50 3.44 17.58
C ALA A 65 -3.85 2.05 17.01
N LEU A 66 -2.96 1.51 16.17
CA LEU A 66 -3.07 0.16 15.59
C LEU A 66 -2.30 -0.89 16.40
N ASN A 67 -1.86 -0.55 17.63
CA ASN A 67 -1.08 -1.43 18.51
C ASN A 67 0.22 -1.94 17.88
N CYS A 68 0.84 -1.17 17.00
CA CYS A 68 2.10 -1.52 16.39
C CYS A 68 3.30 -1.17 17.30
N GLU A 69 4.37 -1.92 17.14
CA GLU A 69 5.70 -1.53 17.60
C GLU A 69 6.24 -0.43 16.68
N ILE A 70 6.76 0.65 17.28
CA ILE A 70 7.33 1.77 16.53
C ILE A 70 8.84 1.58 16.41
N SER A 71 9.34 1.50 15.19
CA SER A 71 10.76 1.36 14.89
C SER A 71 11.53 2.62 15.28
N ARG A 72 12.62 2.47 16.03
CA ARG A 72 13.52 3.58 16.37
C ARG A 72 14.41 4.00 15.20
N PHE A 73 14.60 3.09 14.25
CA PHE A 73 15.34 3.31 13.03
C PHE A 73 14.52 2.82 11.85
N SER A 74 14.37 3.67 10.86
CA SER A 74 13.58 3.42 9.65
C SER A 74 14.26 4.09 8.47
N LYS A 75 14.07 3.57 7.28
CA LYS A 75 14.62 4.13 6.04
C LYS A 75 13.60 4.13 4.92
N PHE A 76 13.84 4.96 3.92
CA PHE A 76 13.11 4.91 2.66
C PHE A 76 13.90 4.11 1.62
N ASP A 77 13.17 3.35 0.83
CA ASP A 77 13.64 2.56 -0.30
C ASP A 77 13.01 3.08 -1.58
N ARG A 78 13.60 2.70 -2.72
CA ARG A 78 13.04 3.00 -4.04
C ARG A 78 12.42 1.74 -4.63
N LYS A 79 11.10 1.76 -4.81
CA LYS A 79 10.35 0.74 -5.54
C LYS A 79 10.36 1.14 -7.03
N ASN A 80 11.30 0.59 -7.78
CA ASN A 80 11.50 0.95 -9.17
C ASN A 80 10.46 0.31 -10.07
N TYR A 81 9.69 1.11 -10.80
CA TYR A 81 8.81 0.71 -11.88
C TYR A 81 8.51 1.91 -12.78
N TYR A 82 8.12 1.63 -14.04
CA TYR A 82 7.90 2.65 -15.05
C TYR A 82 6.42 2.73 -15.36
N TYR A 83 5.81 3.89 -15.06
CA TYR A 83 4.44 4.18 -15.42
C TYR A 83 4.27 5.70 -15.62
N PRO A 84 3.37 6.17 -16.53
CA PRO A 84 3.27 7.59 -16.86
C PRO A 84 2.96 8.50 -15.67
N ASP A 85 2.22 8.02 -14.67
CA ASP A 85 1.88 8.77 -13.45
C ASP A 85 3.00 8.80 -12.40
N LEU A 86 4.15 8.21 -12.70
CA LEU A 86 5.31 8.15 -11.82
C LEU A 86 6.51 8.87 -12.45
N PRO A 87 6.61 10.21 -12.30
CA PRO A 87 7.59 11.03 -13.05
C PRO A 87 9.04 10.71 -12.73
N LYS A 88 9.30 10.13 -11.55
CA LYS A 88 10.63 9.72 -11.10
C LYS A 88 11.03 8.31 -11.54
N ASN A 89 10.12 7.55 -12.14
CA ASN A 89 10.27 6.13 -12.46
C ASN A 89 10.54 5.23 -11.22
N PHE A 90 10.28 5.72 -10.04
CA PHE A 90 10.26 4.98 -8.79
C PHE A 90 9.28 5.60 -7.81
N GLN A 91 8.74 4.79 -6.93
CA GLN A 91 7.98 5.22 -5.76
C GLN A 91 8.89 5.13 -4.54
N THR A 92 8.96 6.21 -3.75
CA THR A 92 9.61 6.17 -2.45
C THR A 92 8.68 5.49 -1.45
N SER A 93 9.16 4.46 -0.80
CA SER A 93 8.40 3.62 0.13
C SER A 93 9.33 3.09 1.22
N GLN A 94 8.88 2.19 2.08
CA GLN A 94 9.69 1.51 3.08
C GLN A 94 9.49 0.00 2.95
N PHE A 95 10.54 -0.78 2.88
CA PHE A 95 10.44 -2.23 2.64
C PHE A 95 10.87 -3.06 3.84
N ASP A 96 12.17 -3.10 4.13
CA ASP A 96 12.76 -3.97 5.17
C ASP A 96 12.87 -3.30 6.56
N LEU A 97 12.76 -1.98 6.63
CA LEU A 97 12.79 -1.21 7.88
C LEU A 97 11.63 -0.21 7.92
N PRO A 98 10.39 -0.67 8.01
CA PRO A 98 9.22 0.19 8.08
C PRO A 98 9.15 0.92 9.42
N ILE A 99 8.34 1.97 9.49
CA ILE A 99 8.17 2.76 10.72
C ILE A 99 7.37 2.01 11.80
N CYS A 100 6.43 1.14 11.41
CA CYS A 100 5.57 0.40 12.33
C CYS A 100 5.48 -1.06 11.93
N GLU A 101 5.57 -1.97 12.92
CA GLU A 101 5.50 -3.42 12.73
C GLU A 101 4.63 -4.09 13.82
N HIS A 102 4.22 -5.33 13.56
CA HIS A 102 3.60 -6.23 14.55
C HIS A 102 2.37 -5.67 15.28
N GLY A 103 1.51 -4.96 14.55
CA GLY A 103 0.26 -4.45 15.10
C GLY A 103 -0.88 -5.46 15.10
N TYR A 104 -2.03 -5.03 15.62
CA TYR A 104 -3.28 -5.80 15.56
C TYR A 104 -4.52 -4.93 15.77
N LEU A 105 -5.64 -5.44 15.29
CA LEU A 105 -6.97 -4.93 15.59
C LEU A 105 -7.87 -6.06 16.07
N ASP A 106 -8.61 -5.83 17.15
CA ASP A 106 -9.67 -6.72 17.60
C ASP A 106 -10.98 -6.27 16.95
N VAL A 107 -11.57 -7.12 16.12
CA VAL A 107 -12.85 -6.87 15.42
C VAL A 107 -13.92 -7.78 15.92
N GLU A 108 -15.16 -7.29 15.99
CA GLU A 108 -16.34 -8.09 16.37
C GLU A 108 -17.12 -8.49 15.11
N VAL A 109 -17.34 -9.77 14.93
CA VAL A 109 -18.12 -10.33 13.81
C VAL A 109 -19.04 -11.42 14.34
N ASP A 110 -20.32 -11.30 14.07
CA ASP A 110 -21.35 -12.27 14.49
C ASP A 110 -21.34 -12.56 16.03
N GLY A 111 -20.95 -11.55 16.85
CA GLY A 111 -20.87 -11.65 18.31
C GLY A 111 -19.55 -12.23 18.87
N GLU A 112 -18.62 -12.57 18.00
CA GLU A 112 -17.30 -13.06 18.38
C GLU A 112 -16.23 -11.99 18.13
N VAL A 113 -15.33 -11.79 19.09
CA VAL A 113 -14.17 -10.91 18.95
C VAL A 113 -13.00 -11.70 18.38
N LYS A 114 -12.47 -11.22 17.27
CA LYS A 114 -11.32 -11.82 16.60
C LYS A 114 -10.18 -10.83 16.49
N ARG A 115 -8.98 -11.25 16.90
CA ARG A 115 -7.76 -10.49 16.68
C ARG A 115 -7.21 -10.71 15.28
N LEU A 116 -7.06 -9.62 14.53
CA LEU A 116 -6.49 -9.61 13.19
C LEU A 116 -5.16 -8.84 13.25
N ARG A 117 -4.08 -9.50 12.88
CA ARG A 117 -2.73 -8.96 12.99
C ARG A 117 -2.41 -8.05 11.82
N ILE A 118 -1.54 -7.10 12.08
CA ILE A 118 -0.94 -6.18 11.10
C ILE A 118 0.55 -6.51 11.02
N THR A 119 1.01 -6.81 9.81
CA THR A 119 2.42 -7.09 9.56
C THR A 119 3.24 -5.81 9.74
N ARG A 120 2.80 -4.74 9.08
CA ARG A 120 3.48 -3.44 9.11
C ARG A 120 2.54 -2.31 8.71
N ALA A 121 2.91 -1.10 9.11
CA ALA A 121 2.41 0.13 8.50
C ALA A 121 3.61 0.99 8.12
N HIS A 122 3.67 1.46 6.88
CA HIS A 122 4.81 2.17 6.36
C HIS A 122 4.44 3.37 5.51
N MET A 123 5.33 4.36 5.49
CA MET A 123 5.15 5.58 4.73
C MET A 123 5.55 5.38 3.29
N GLU A 124 4.78 5.95 2.38
CA GLU A 124 5.10 6.02 0.95
C GLU A 124 4.53 7.30 0.31
N GLU A 125 4.88 7.55 -0.93
CA GLU A 125 4.32 8.63 -1.73
C GLU A 125 3.30 8.11 -2.73
N ASP A 126 2.21 8.88 -2.96
CA ASP A 126 1.24 8.54 -3.99
C ASP A 126 1.77 8.87 -5.39
N ALA A 127 1.25 8.16 -6.40
CA ALA A 127 1.46 8.42 -7.80
C ALA A 127 0.51 9.53 -8.31
N GLY A 128 0.75 10.02 -9.53
CA GLY A 128 -0.15 10.93 -10.21
C GLY A 128 -1.48 10.28 -10.59
N LYS A 129 -2.32 11.02 -11.31
CA LYS A 129 -3.60 10.54 -11.82
C LYS A 129 -3.54 10.44 -13.33
N LEU A 130 -3.97 9.28 -13.87
CA LEU A 130 -4.17 9.09 -15.29
C LEU A 130 -5.63 9.29 -15.65
N VAL A 131 -5.89 10.06 -16.70
CA VAL A 131 -7.21 10.24 -17.28
C VAL A 131 -7.12 9.75 -18.73
N HIS A 132 -7.75 8.62 -18.99
CA HIS A 132 -7.80 8.04 -20.32
C HIS A 132 -8.88 8.72 -21.16
N HIS A 133 -8.55 9.04 -22.42
CA HIS A 133 -9.53 9.53 -23.38
C HIS A 133 -10.31 8.33 -23.95
N GLY A 134 -11.64 8.45 -24.06
CA GLY A 134 -12.49 7.37 -24.56
C GLY A 134 -13.24 6.61 -23.45
N THR A 135 -13.93 5.53 -23.85
CA THR A 135 -14.79 4.73 -22.98
C THR A 135 -14.06 3.58 -22.28
N SER A 136 -12.88 3.21 -22.77
CA SER A 136 -12.04 2.16 -22.19
C SER A 136 -10.56 2.46 -22.39
N ILE A 137 -9.70 1.79 -21.60
CA ILE A 137 -8.24 1.89 -21.75
C ILE A 137 -7.77 1.39 -23.12
N THR A 138 -8.49 0.43 -23.71
CA THR A 138 -8.16 -0.16 -25.03
C THR A 138 -8.53 0.74 -26.20
N ASP A 139 -9.46 1.67 -26.01
CA ASP A 139 -9.98 2.57 -27.06
C ASP A 139 -9.39 3.99 -26.93
N SER A 140 -8.39 4.15 -26.07
CA SER A 140 -7.78 5.45 -25.79
C SER A 140 -6.59 5.71 -26.70
N ASP A 141 -6.68 6.75 -27.54
CA ASP A 141 -5.56 7.19 -28.39
C ASP A 141 -4.47 7.91 -27.57
N TYR A 142 -4.84 8.50 -26.44
CA TYR A 142 -3.92 9.19 -25.53
C TYR A 142 -4.46 9.21 -24.09
N SER A 143 -3.57 9.48 -23.16
CA SER A 143 -3.91 9.66 -21.75
C SER A 143 -3.32 10.97 -21.24
N LEU A 144 -4.12 11.71 -20.47
CA LEU A 144 -3.66 12.89 -19.73
C LEU A 144 -3.12 12.48 -18.37
N VAL A 145 -2.06 13.16 -17.94
CA VAL A 145 -1.43 12.90 -16.65
C VAL A 145 -1.53 14.15 -15.78
N ASP A 146 -2.12 13.98 -14.60
CA ASP A 146 -2.15 15.00 -13.57
C ASP A 146 -1.23 14.60 -12.41
N TYR A 147 -0.17 15.37 -12.19
CA TYR A 147 0.81 15.14 -11.14
C TYR A 147 0.48 15.86 -9.82
N ASN A 148 -0.69 16.48 -9.68
CA ASN A 148 -1.08 17.15 -8.42
C ASN A 148 -1.03 16.18 -7.24
N ARG A 149 -1.44 14.92 -7.42
CA ARG A 149 -1.40 13.90 -6.39
C ARG A 149 -0.01 13.31 -6.15
N THR A 150 0.90 13.37 -7.13
CA THR A 150 2.26 12.82 -7.02
C THR A 150 2.98 13.36 -5.80
N GLY A 151 3.45 12.47 -4.93
CA GLY A 151 4.11 12.83 -3.67
C GLY A 151 3.17 13.19 -2.54
N THR A 152 1.84 13.02 -2.68
CA THR A 152 0.91 13.03 -1.55
C THR A 152 1.30 11.95 -0.56
N PRO A 153 1.38 12.26 0.75
CA PRO A 153 1.80 11.26 1.74
C PRO A 153 0.77 10.17 1.89
N LEU A 154 1.21 8.92 1.77
CA LEU A 154 0.43 7.72 2.05
C LEU A 154 0.98 6.97 3.25
N LEU A 155 0.09 6.30 3.96
CA LEU A 155 0.41 5.21 4.86
C LEU A 155 -0.19 3.92 4.31
N GLU A 156 0.65 2.94 3.99
CA GLU A 156 0.22 1.60 3.61
C GLU A 156 0.22 0.71 4.85
N ILE A 157 -0.91 0.08 5.13
CA ILE A 157 -1.12 -0.82 6.27
C ILE A 157 -1.39 -2.21 5.73
N VAL A 158 -0.48 -3.14 6.01
CA VAL A 158 -0.52 -4.52 5.51
C VAL A 158 -0.96 -5.45 6.63
N SER A 159 -2.08 -6.14 6.44
CA SER A 159 -2.53 -7.14 7.40
C SER A 159 -1.86 -8.50 7.18
N GLU A 160 -1.78 -9.30 8.25
CA GLU A 160 -1.56 -10.73 8.13
C GLU A 160 -2.76 -11.41 7.45
N PRO A 161 -2.58 -12.59 6.82
CA PRO A 161 -3.67 -13.33 6.16
C PRO A 161 -4.54 -14.09 7.19
N ASP A 162 -5.03 -13.37 8.19
CA ASP A 162 -5.80 -13.93 9.31
C ASP A 162 -7.30 -14.01 9.06
N MET A 163 -7.81 -13.24 8.09
CA MET A 163 -9.24 -13.18 7.79
C MET A 163 -9.71 -14.43 7.02
N ARG A 164 -10.93 -14.89 7.33
CA ARG A 164 -11.53 -16.10 6.75
C ARG A 164 -12.88 -15.84 6.09
N SER A 165 -13.41 -14.63 6.23
CA SER A 165 -14.70 -14.22 5.62
C SER A 165 -14.68 -12.80 5.11
N ALA A 166 -15.57 -12.48 4.16
CA ALA A 166 -15.76 -11.11 3.68
C ALA A 166 -16.26 -10.19 4.80
N LYS A 167 -17.07 -10.70 5.74
CA LYS A 167 -17.55 -9.94 6.90
C LYS A 167 -16.36 -9.49 7.79
N GLU A 168 -15.40 -10.38 8.05
CA GLU A 168 -14.21 -10.04 8.82
C GLU A 168 -13.38 -8.95 8.13
N ALA A 169 -13.25 -9.02 6.81
CA ALA A 169 -12.54 -8.02 6.02
C ALA A 169 -13.22 -6.65 6.06
N VAL A 170 -14.54 -6.60 5.95
CA VAL A 170 -15.33 -5.36 6.07
C VAL A 170 -15.22 -4.79 7.48
N ALA A 171 -15.42 -5.61 8.51
CA ALA A 171 -15.31 -5.18 9.92
C ALA A 171 -13.91 -4.62 10.25
N TYR A 172 -12.86 -5.26 9.70
CA TYR A 172 -11.49 -4.77 9.82
C TYR A 172 -11.31 -3.37 9.17
N MET A 173 -11.82 -3.21 7.96
CA MET A 173 -11.76 -1.93 7.24
C MET A 173 -12.55 -0.82 7.93
N GLU A 174 -13.76 -1.12 8.43
CA GLU A 174 -14.60 -0.17 9.17
C GLU A 174 -13.93 0.27 10.47
N LYS A 175 -13.38 -0.68 11.22
CA LYS A 175 -12.64 -0.40 12.46
C LYS A 175 -11.40 0.45 12.19
N MET A 176 -10.62 0.10 11.18
CA MET A 176 -9.43 0.86 10.77
C MET A 176 -9.81 2.28 10.37
N ARG A 177 -10.80 2.46 9.51
CA ARG A 177 -11.32 3.77 9.13
C ARG A 177 -11.68 4.61 10.35
N ALA A 178 -12.45 4.06 11.28
CA ALA A 178 -12.87 4.75 12.49
C ALA A 178 -11.66 5.20 13.34
N ILE A 179 -10.65 4.34 13.49
CA ILE A 179 -9.43 4.66 14.22
C ILE A 179 -8.66 5.79 13.54
N LEU A 180 -8.40 5.68 12.23
CA LEU A 180 -7.61 6.68 11.49
C LEU A 180 -8.27 8.05 11.47
N GLN A 181 -9.62 8.09 11.38
CA GLN A 181 -10.41 9.30 11.50
C GLN A 181 -10.37 9.87 12.92
N TYR A 182 -10.54 9.03 13.95
CA TYR A 182 -10.54 9.45 15.35
C TYR A 182 -9.21 10.06 15.78
N VAL A 183 -8.09 9.48 15.34
CA VAL A 183 -6.75 10.03 15.64
C VAL A 183 -6.38 11.23 14.75
N GLY A 184 -7.26 11.60 13.80
CA GLY A 184 -7.16 12.83 13.01
C GLY A 184 -5.99 12.83 12.02
N ILE A 185 -5.69 11.68 11.41
CA ILE A 185 -4.58 11.58 10.43
C ILE A 185 -5.06 11.51 8.98
N SER A 186 -6.31 11.10 8.75
CA SER A 186 -6.92 10.96 7.43
C SER A 186 -8.43 11.18 7.52
N ASP A 187 -9.05 11.64 6.43
CA ASP A 187 -10.51 11.70 6.28
C ASP A 187 -11.11 10.35 5.83
N CYS A 188 -10.26 9.46 5.32
CA CYS A 188 -10.63 8.10 4.92
C CYS A 188 -11.84 8.02 3.97
N ARG A 189 -11.91 8.91 2.97
CA ARG A 189 -12.97 8.94 1.96
C ARG A 189 -12.62 8.03 0.80
N MET A 190 -13.29 6.88 0.72
CA MET A 190 -13.05 5.92 -0.36
C MET A 190 -13.46 6.48 -1.73
N GLU A 191 -14.49 7.32 -1.78
CA GLU A 191 -15.04 7.93 -2.97
C GLU A 191 -14.05 8.94 -3.62
N GLU A 192 -13.27 9.63 -2.79
CA GLU A 192 -12.24 10.58 -3.23
C GLU A 192 -10.88 9.90 -3.40
N GLY A 193 -10.75 8.63 -3.00
CA GLY A 193 -9.52 7.84 -3.11
C GLY A 193 -8.52 8.06 -1.97
N SER A 194 -8.90 8.80 -0.90
CA SER A 194 -8.05 8.97 0.27
C SER A 194 -7.99 7.74 1.18
N LEU A 195 -8.88 6.76 0.96
CA LEU A 195 -8.78 5.40 1.50
C LEU A 195 -8.99 4.40 0.36
N ARG A 196 -8.02 3.51 0.16
CA ARG A 196 -8.06 2.45 -0.86
C ARG A 196 -7.73 1.13 -0.22
N CYS A 197 -8.24 0.05 -0.79
CA CYS A 197 -7.98 -1.30 -0.31
C CYS A 197 -7.66 -2.22 -1.48
N ASP A 198 -6.59 -2.99 -1.33
CA ASP A 198 -6.25 -4.12 -2.18
C ASP A 198 -6.49 -5.39 -1.39
N ALA A 199 -7.23 -6.34 -1.98
CA ALA A 199 -7.56 -7.60 -1.32
C ALA A 199 -6.77 -8.76 -1.92
N ASN A 200 -6.04 -9.46 -1.06
CA ASN A 200 -5.30 -10.67 -1.38
C ASN A 200 -6.09 -11.88 -0.88
N VAL A 201 -6.58 -12.69 -1.81
CA VAL A 201 -7.45 -13.83 -1.50
C VAL A 201 -6.83 -15.13 -2.00
N SER A 202 -6.75 -16.13 -1.15
CA SER A 202 -6.39 -17.50 -1.54
C SER A 202 -7.37 -18.49 -0.93
N VAL A 203 -7.37 -19.72 -1.46
CA VAL A 203 -8.21 -20.82 -0.98
C VAL A 203 -7.32 -22.03 -0.76
N ARG A 204 -7.46 -22.70 0.39
CA ARG A 204 -6.72 -23.93 0.71
C ARG A 204 -7.65 -24.98 1.34
N PRO A 205 -7.31 -26.27 1.30
CA PRO A 205 -7.99 -27.29 2.11
C PRO A 205 -7.94 -26.97 3.59
N VAL A 206 -9.01 -27.22 4.31
CA VAL A 206 -9.03 -27.06 5.77
C VAL A 206 -7.97 -27.94 6.42
N GLY A 207 -7.13 -27.34 7.28
CA GLY A 207 -6.02 -28.00 7.96
C GLY A 207 -4.68 -27.96 7.21
N GLN A 208 -4.64 -27.50 5.97
CA GLN A 208 -3.38 -27.29 5.24
C GLN A 208 -2.70 -26.01 5.75
N LYS A 209 -1.39 -26.10 6.07
CA LYS A 209 -0.59 -24.94 6.50
C LYS A 209 -0.20 -24.03 5.33
N GLU A 210 0.11 -24.61 4.18
CA GLU A 210 0.54 -23.87 3.00
C GLU A 210 -0.60 -23.06 2.37
N LEU A 211 -0.29 -21.84 1.96
CA LEU A 211 -1.26 -20.97 1.28
C LEU A 211 -1.49 -21.46 -0.15
N GLY A 212 -2.73 -21.31 -0.63
CA GLY A 212 -3.07 -21.55 -2.03
C GLY A 212 -2.59 -20.43 -2.95
N THR A 213 -2.91 -20.55 -4.24
CA THR A 213 -2.61 -19.51 -5.23
C THR A 213 -3.31 -18.21 -4.83
N LYS A 214 -2.52 -17.13 -4.72
CA LYS A 214 -3.01 -15.79 -4.39
C LYS A 214 -3.70 -15.16 -5.60
N THR A 215 -4.89 -14.63 -5.39
CA THR A 215 -5.59 -13.72 -6.30
C THR A 215 -5.57 -12.33 -5.67
N GLU A 216 -5.07 -11.34 -6.38
CA GLU A 216 -5.03 -9.96 -5.94
C GLU A 216 -6.08 -9.14 -6.67
N ILE A 217 -6.88 -8.37 -5.93
CA ILE A 217 -7.89 -7.44 -6.46
C ILE A 217 -7.49 -6.06 -5.99
N LYS A 218 -7.25 -5.16 -6.94
CA LYS A 218 -6.72 -3.82 -6.70
C LYS A 218 -7.78 -2.74 -6.81
N ASN A 219 -7.50 -1.61 -6.16
CA ASN A 219 -8.28 -0.36 -6.27
C ASN A 219 -9.76 -0.53 -5.88
N ILE A 220 -10.02 -1.19 -4.79
CA ILE A 220 -11.38 -1.31 -4.27
C ILE A 220 -11.72 0.00 -3.55
N ASN A 221 -12.78 0.66 -4.00
CA ASN A 221 -13.19 2.00 -3.56
C ASN A 221 -14.49 2.02 -2.74
N SER A 222 -14.92 0.89 -2.21
CA SER A 222 -16.10 0.81 -1.32
C SER A 222 -16.09 -0.46 -0.49
N PHE A 223 -16.67 -0.42 0.72
CA PHE A 223 -16.81 -1.61 1.58
C PHE A 223 -17.60 -2.73 0.92
N LYS A 224 -18.70 -2.40 0.20
CA LYS A 224 -19.44 -3.37 -0.62
C LYS A 224 -18.59 -3.94 -1.75
N GLY A 225 -17.64 -3.15 -2.27
CA GLY A 225 -16.66 -3.60 -3.25
C GLY A 225 -15.73 -4.65 -2.66
N VAL A 226 -15.23 -4.45 -1.44
CA VAL A 226 -14.39 -5.43 -0.72
C VAL A 226 -15.15 -6.75 -0.55
N GLU A 227 -16.39 -6.70 -0.06
CA GLU A 227 -17.23 -7.89 0.12
C GLU A 227 -17.43 -8.66 -1.19
N ARG A 228 -17.86 -7.96 -2.26
CA ARG A 228 -18.08 -8.58 -3.58
C ARG A 228 -16.80 -9.16 -4.18
N ALA A 229 -15.70 -8.45 -4.06
CA ALA A 229 -14.40 -8.88 -4.57
C ALA A 229 -13.94 -10.19 -3.93
N ILE A 230 -14.06 -10.30 -2.61
CA ILE A 230 -13.72 -11.50 -1.85
C ILE A 230 -14.64 -12.66 -2.21
N GLU A 231 -15.97 -12.44 -2.24
CA GLU A 231 -16.93 -13.49 -2.61
C GLU A 231 -16.73 -13.96 -4.07
N PHE A 232 -16.44 -13.06 -4.98
CA PHE A 232 -16.11 -13.41 -6.37
C PHE A 232 -14.85 -14.29 -6.44
N SER A 233 -13.76 -13.89 -5.78
CA SER A 233 -12.51 -14.65 -5.76
C SER A 233 -12.68 -16.03 -5.13
N LYS A 234 -13.46 -16.12 -4.06
CA LYS A 234 -13.82 -17.40 -3.43
C LYS A 234 -14.56 -18.35 -4.38
N LYS A 235 -15.50 -17.82 -5.18
CA LYS A 235 -16.21 -18.59 -6.19
C LYS A 235 -15.28 -19.04 -7.33
N ALA A 236 -14.48 -18.12 -7.86
CA ALA A 236 -13.52 -18.40 -8.94
C ALA A 236 -12.48 -19.46 -8.54
N ALA A 237 -11.89 -19.33 -7.34
CA ALA A 237 -10.92 -20.30 -6.83
C ALA A 237 -11.52 -21.69 -6.57
N LYS A 238 -12.79 -21.78 -6.19
CA LYS A 238 -13.51 -23.05 -6.06
C LYS A 238 -13.84 -23.69 -7.42
N SER A 239 -14.13 -22.86 -8.44
CA SER A 239 -14.46 -23.33 -9.79
C SER A 239 -13.23 -23.89 -10.52
N SER A 240 -12.09 -23.19 -10.49
CA SER A 240 -10.86 -23.63 -11.15
C SER A 240 -10.34 -24.95 -10.59
N ARG A 241 -10.50 -25.21 -9.28
CA ARG A 241 -10.10 -26.48 -8.66
C ARG A 241 -11.07 -27.64 -8.92
N LYS A 242 -12.37 -27.37 -9.20
CA LYS A 242 -13.29 -28.39 -9.69
C LYS A 242 -12.94 -28.86 -11.10
N GLN A 243 -12.32 -27.99 -11.92
CA GLN A 243 -11.87 -28.34 -13.28
C GLN A 243 -10.58 -29.16 -13.29
N GLU A 244 -9.73 -29.07 -12.27
CA GLU A 244 -8.55 -29.94 -12.12
C GLU A 244 -8.92 -31.40 -11.76
N HIS A 245 -10.13 -31.63 -11.22
CA HIS A 245 -10.65 -32.94 -10.84
C HIS A 245 -11.77 -33.47 -11.74
N GLY A 246 -12.16 -32.78 -12.81
CA GLY A 246 -13.21 -33.22 -13.73
C GLY A 246 -13.22 -32.41 -15.01
N THR A 247 -12.84 -33.08 -16.11
CA THR A 247 -13.00 -32.74 -17.53
C THR A 247 -13.31 -31.31 -17.96
N LYS A 248 -12.46 -30.82 -18.84
CA LYS A 248 -12.46 -29.52 -19.56
C LYS A 248 -13.82 -29.14 -20.13
N LYS A 249 -14.37 -27.99 -19.74
CA LYS A 249 -15.23 -27.14 -20.58
C LYS A 249 -14.81 -25.67 -20.42
N LYS A 250 -14.54 -25.04 -21.59
CA LYS A 250 -14.17 -23.62 -21.71
C LYS A 250 -15.33 -22.72 -21.26
N ALA A 251 -15.04 -21.77 -20.37
CA ALA A 251 -15.90 -20.61 -20.16
C ALA A 251 -15.05 -19.35 -20.29
N SER A 252 -15.51 -18.41 -21.14
CA SER A 252 -14.89 -17.13 -21.38
C SER A 252 -15.06 -16.19 -20.18
N PRO A 253 -14.07 -15.38 -19.83
CA PRO A 253 -14.17 -14.43 -18.71
C PRO A 253 -14.71 -13.08 -19.19
N SER A 254 -15.67 -12.55 -18.47
CA SER A 254 -16.10 -11.15 -18.50
C SER A 254 -15.06 -10.25 -17.80
N PRO A 255 -14.86 -8.99 -18.23
CA PRO A 255 -13.66 -8.23 -17.90
C PRO A 255 -13.71 -7.59 -16.51
N CYS A 256 -13.33 -8.33 -15.50
CA CYS A 256 -12.71 -7.80 -14.30
C CYS A 256 -11.26 -8.24 -14.38
N VAL A 257 -10.31 -7.30 -14.41
CA VAL A 257 -8.90 -7.56 -14.75
C VAL A 257 -8.26 -8.50 -13.73
N LEU A 258 -8.36 -9.80 -14.02
CA LEU A 258 -7.56 -10.83 -13.37
C LEU A 258 -6.16 -10.80 -13.98
N ARG A 259 -5.23 -10.05 -13.40
CA ARG A 259 -3.81 -10.24 -13.72
C ARG A 259 -3.31 -11.52 -13.05
N LYS A 260 -3.24 -12.61 -13.81
CA LYS A 260 -2.37 -13.74 -13.49
C LYS A 260 -0.92 -13.23 -13.42
N LYS A 261 -0.28 -13.51 -12.26
CA LYS A 261 1.15 -13.44 -11.99
C LYS A 261 2.05 -13.19 -13.21
N GLN A 262 2.40 -11.95 -13.44
CA GLN A 262 3.66 -11.49 -13.98
C GLN A 262 3.84 -10.06 -13.50
N MET A 263 4.11 -9.88 -12.22
CA MET A 263 4.92 -8.77 -11.78
C MET A 263 6.24 -9.36 -11.33
N ILE A 264 7.21 -9.17 -12.18
CA ILE A 264 8.60 -9.23 -11.80
C ILE A 264 8.76 -8.13 -10.76
N THR A 265 8.72 -8.51 -9.49
CA THR A 265 9.27 -7.68 -8.44
C THR A 265 10.76 -7.71 -8.69
N ALA A 266 11.23 -6.83 -9.56
CA ALA A 266 12.64 -6.51 -9.65
C ALA A 266 13.01 -5.73 -8.39
N THR A 267 13.00 -6.41 -7.26
CA THR A 267 13.85 -6.04 -6.14
C THR A 267 15.25 -6.35 -6.64
N SER A 268 15.87 -5.39 -7.32
CA SER A 268 17.28 -5.47 -7.62
C SER A 268 18.00 -5.44 -6.27
N ARG A 269 18.27 -6.61 -5.71
CA ARG A 269 19.42 -6.79 -4.84
C ARG A 269 20.63 -6.51 -5.74
N ASN A 270 21.10 -5.28 -5.74
CA ASN A 270 22.45 -5.00 -6.15
C ASN A 270 23.37 -5.77 -5.19
N ARG A 271 23.70 -7.00 -5.55
CA ARG A 271 24.96 -7.61 -5.11
C ARG A 271 26.04 -6.80 -5.78
N THR A 272 26.51 -5.78 -5.11
CA THR A 272 27.77 -5.14 -5.46
C THR A 272 28.84 -6.21 -5.30
N SER A 273 29.47 -6.57 -6.43
CA SER A 273 30.78 -7.16 -6.47
C SER A 273 31.71 -6.38 -5.53
N SER A 274 32.56 -7.10 -4.81
CA SER A 274 33.54 -6.60 -3.86
C SER A 274 34.20 -5.30 -4.34
N PRO A 275 34.27 -4.23 -3.52
CA PRO A 275 34.93 -3.00 -3.93
C PRO A 275 36.44 -3.19 -3.99
N SER A 276 37.02 -2.73 -5.08
CA SER A 276 38.50 -2.56 -5.20
C SER A 276 38.99 -1.60 -4.10
N PRO A 277 40.22 -1.75 -3.58
CA PRO A 277 40.70 -1.02 -2.39
C PRO A 277 40.90 0.49 -2.51
N SER A 278 40.52 1.14 -3.61
CA SER A 278 40.84 2.56 -3.87
C SER A 278 39.72 3.56 -3.61
N LEU A 279 38.57 3.18 -3.02
CA LEU A 279 37.41 4.08 -2.77
C LEU A 279 37.01 4.21 -1.29
N MET A 280 37.99 4.16 -0.39
CA MET A 280 37.74 4.24 1.06
C MET A 280 37.60 5.66 1.64
N ASN A 281 37.20 6.68 0.86
CA ASN A 281 37.14 8.06 1.39
C ASN A 281 35.82 8.80 1.23
N THR A 282 34.73 8.11 0.85
CA THR A 282 33.39 8.76 0.73
C THR A 282 32.35 8.33 1.75
N SER A 283 32.70 7.41 2.67
CA SER A 283 31.71 6.88 3.64
C SER A 283 31.37 7.83 4.80
N LYS A 284 32.21 8.83 5.08
CA LYS A 284 31.96 9.78 6.19
C LYS A 284 30.91 10.86 5.91
N ARG A 285 30.49 11.04 4.66
CA ARG A 285 29.47 12.06 4.31
C ARG A 285 28.03 11.52 4.39
N SER A 286 27.82 10.20 4.29
CA SER A 286 26.49 9.60 4.39
C SER A 286 26.02 9.39 5.83
N GLU A 287 26.92 9.27 6.79
CA GLU A 287 26.54 9.11 8.21
C GLU A 287 25.94 10.37 8.84
N ASN A 288 26.27 11.56 8.32
CA ASN A 288 25.76 12.82 8.87
C ASN A 288 24.32 13.15 8.41
N LEU A 289 23.82 12.57 7.31
CA LEU A 289 22.41 12.76 6.90
C LEU A 289 21.43 11.86 7.68
N CYS A 290 21.92 10.78 8.26
CA CYS A 290 21.07 9.83 9.04
C CYS A 290 20.84 10.28 10.49
N ARG A 291 21.62 11.24 11.02
CA ARG A 291 21.49 11.70 12.43
C ARG A 291 20.21 12.51 12.69
N SER A 292 19.59 13.08 11.68
CA SER A 292 18.35 13.87 11.85
C SER A 292 17.10 13.04 12.08
N CYS A 293 17.15 11.71 11.87
CA CYS A 293 16.02 10.80 12.07
C CYS A 293 16.02 10.05 13.41
N ARG A 294 16.97 10.33 14.32
CA ARG A 294 16.92 9.78 15.68
C ARG A 294 15.86 10.52 16.48
N MET A 295 14.86 9.78 16.95
CA MET A 295 13.94 10.31 17.94
C MET A 295 14.68 10.63 19.24
N PRO A 296 14.38 11.75 19.92
CA PRO A 296 14.99 12.06 21.20
C PRO A 296 14.63 10.98 22.23
N GLU A 297 15.61 10.55 23.00
CA GLU A 297 15.41 9.67 24.15
C GLU A 297 14.34 10.25 25.07
N LYS A 298 13.42 9.42 25.51
CA LYS A 298 12.43 9.78 26.52
C LYS A 298 13.16 10.25 27.79
N ARG A 299 13.09 11.53 28.10
CA ARG A 299 13.19 11.96 29.49
C ARG A 299 11.89 11.53 30.15
N ALA A 300 12.03 10.68 31.16
CA ALA A 300 10.97 10.34 32.09
C ALA A 300 10.42 11.60 32.75
N ILE A 301 9.12 11.77 32.64
CA ILE A 301 8.32 12.51 33.64
C ILE A 301 7.28 11.51 34.15
#